data_4b2a55183d62372fd14beba7b490589a
#
_entry.id   4b2a55183d62372fd14beba7b490589a
#
_cell.length_a   1.000
_cell.length_b   1.000
_cell.length_c   1.000
_cell.angle_alpha   90.00
_cell.angle_beta   90.00
_cell.angle_gamma   90.00
#
_symmetry.space_group_name_H-M   'P 1'
#
loop_
_entity.id
_entity.type
_entity.pdbx_description
1 polymer ?
#
loop_
_entity_poly.entity_id
_entity_poly.type
_entity_poly.pdbx_seq_one_letter_code
_entity_poly.pdbx_strand_id
1 'polypeptide(L)'
;MNKNNCKVVILAGGYGTRLGTLTKLKPKPMVDVCGKPIIEHIMQIYHRFGYSNFIICTGYKGEVIRNHFKKKFRKNILINKKNNTFIKNGDLSIRIVDTGKKSLTGGRIKRIRKYVEEDKYFHMTYGDGLSNI
;
A
#
# COMPACT_ATOMS: atom_id res chain seq x y z
N MET A 1 -6.03 7.13 22.05
CA MET A 1 -6.03 6.15 20.95
C MET A 1 -4.61 5.72 20.64
N ASN A 2 -4.38 4.44 20.54
CA ASN A 2 -3.07 3.93 20.17
C ASN A 2 -2.93 3.93 18.65
N LYS A 3 -2.12 4.84 18.09
CA LYS A 3 -1.90 4.93 16.65
C LYS A 3 -1.26 3.68 16.05
N ASN A 4 -0.54 2.91 16.86
CA ASN A 4 0.07 1.65 16.41
C ASN A 4 -0.98 0.60 16.02
N ASN A 5 -2.20 0.69 16.55
CA ASN A 5 -3.29 -0.21 16.21
C ASN A 5 -4.18 0.33 15.11
N CYS A 6 -3.99 1.58 14.70
CA CYS A 6 -4.75 2.18 13.62
C CYS A 6 -4.06 1.88 12.29
N LYS A 7 -4.80 1.29 11.36
CA LYS A 7 -4.24 0.92 10.05
C LYS A 7 -4.39 2.05 9.05
N VAL A 8 -3.42 2.13 8.13
CA VAL A 8 -3.46 3.04 7.00
C VAL A 8 -3.66 2.20 5.74
N VAL A 9 -4.79 2.35 5.10
CA VAL A 9 -5.12 1.64 3.87
C VAL A 9 -4.71 2.50 2.69
N ILE A 10 -3.83 1.98 1.84
CA ILE A 10 -3.34 2.69 0.66
C ILE A 10 -3.94 2.03 -0.59
N LEU A 11 -4.73 2.80 -1.33
CA LEU A 11 -5.35 2.33 -2.55
C LEU A 11 -4.39 2.53 -3.72
N ALA A 12 -3.80 1.45 -4.19
CA ALA A 12 -2.73 1.46 -5.19
C ALA A 12 -3.08 0.62 -6.43
N GLY A 13 -4.37 0.40 -6.69
CA GLY A 13 -4.81 -0.51 -7.74
C GLY A 13 -5.27 0.11 -9.04
N GLY A 14 -5.30 1.43 -9.16
CA GLY A 14 -5.75 2.12 -10.35
C GLY A 14 -4.77 1.99 -11.52
N TYR A 15 -5.27 2.21 -12.74
CA TYR A 15 -4.45 2.09 -13.94
C TYR A 15 -3.44 3.24 -14.13
N GLY A 16 -3.66 4.40 -13.49
CA GLY A 16 -2.72 5.52 -13.54
C GLY A 16 -2.58 6.14 -14.93
N THR A 17 -3.65 6.17 -15.71
CA THR A 17 -3.61 6.59 -17.13
C THR A 17 -3.15 8.03 -17.33
N ARG A 18 -3.25 8.87 -16.31
CA ARG A 18 -2.89 10.29 -16.42
C ARG A 18 -1.39 10.53 -16.60
N LEU A 19 -0.55 9.56 -16.22
CA LEU A 19 0.91 9.69 -16.34
C LEU A 19 1.45 9.15 -17.68
N GLY A 20 0.59 8.65 -18.55
CA GLY A 20 0.99 8.18 -19.86
C GLY A 20 2.05 7.09 -19.84
N THR A 21 3.20 7.35 -20.48
CA THR A 21 4.26 6.35 -20.64
C THR A 21 4.91 5.91 -19.33
N LEU A 22 4.87 6.75 -18.28
CA LEU A 22 5.49 6.40 -17.01
C LEU A 22 4.79 5.21 -16.35
N THR A 23 3.49 5.02 -16.59
CA THR A 23 2.72 3.92 -16.00
C THR A 23 2.68 2.66 -16.85
N LYS A 24 3.27 2.67 -18.06
CA LYS A 24 3.33 1.46 -18.90
C LYS A 24 4.20 0.38 -18.27
N LEU A 25 5.29 0.76 -17.60
CA LEU A 25 6.25 -0.16 -17.01
C LEU A 25 5.98 -0.42 -15.53
N LYS A 26 5.43 0.54 -14.83
CA LYS A 26 5.11 0.41 -13.41
C LYS A 26 3.83 1.17 -13.06
N PRO A 27 3.12 0.73 -12.00
CA PRO A 27 1.94 1.46 -11.57
C PRO A 27 2.33 2.82 -11.00
N LYS A 28 1.38 3.76 -11.00
CA LYS A 28 1.64 5.13 -10.56
C LYS A 28 2.28 5.23 -9.17
N PRO A 29 1.86 4.44 -8.15
CA PRO A 29 2.50 4.51 -6.83
C PRO A 29 3.98 4.15 -6.83
N MET A 30 4.47 3.48 -7.88
CA MET A 30 5.86 3.06 -7.97
C MET A 30 6.71 4.00 -8.81
N VAL A 31 6.14 5.09 -9.31
CA VAL A 31 6.92 6.10 -10.03
C VAL A 31 7.85 6.80 -9.05
N ASP A 32 9.13 6.91 -9.42
CA ASP A 32 10.14 7.49 -8.54
C ASP A 32 10.01 9.01 -8.47
N VAL A 33 10.07 9.52 -7.26
CA VAL A 33 10.14 10.94 -6.97
C VAL A 33 11.25 11.12 -5.95
N CYS A 34 12.24 11.95 -6.27
CA CYS A 34 13.38 12.19 -5.39
C CYS A 34 14.06 10.90 -4.92
N GLY A 35 14.22 9.94 -5.83
CA GLY A 35 15.00 8.73 -5.60
C GLY A 35 14.25 7.55 -4.99
N LYS A 36 12.95 7.68 -4.72
CA LYS A 36 12.16 6.54 -4.23
C LYS A 36 10.71 6.62 -4.69
N PRO A 37 9.98 5.48 -4.70
CA PRO A 37 8.59 5.45 -5.18
C PRO A 37 7.66 6.37 -4.39
N ILE A 38 6.66 6.91 -5.06
CA ILE A 38 5.64 7.76 -4.43
C ILE A 38 5.04 7.09 -3.19
N ILE A 39 4.74 5.79 -3.28
CA ILE A 39 4.12 5.08 -2.17
C ILE A 39 4.98 5.10 -0.90
N GLU A 40 6.30 5.05 -1.04
CA GLU A 40 7.18 5.13 0.12
C GLU A 40 7.17 6.51 0.77
N HIS A 41 7.05 7.57 -0.03
CA HIS A 41 6.90 8.92 0.50
C HIS A 41 5.63 9.05 1.33
N ILE A 42 4.52 8.48 0.83
CA ILE A 42 3.23 8.50 1.53
C ILE A 42 3.35 7.74 2.85
N MET A 43 3.92 6.55 2.84
CA MET A 43 4.11 5.74 4.04
C MET A 43 4.99 6.48 5.06
N GLN A 44 6.03 7.17 4.59
CA GLN A 44 6.92 7.92 5.45
C GLN A 44 6.19 9.07 6.14
N ILE A 45 5.30 9.76 5.43
CA ILE A 45 4.50 10.84 6.02
C ILE A 45 3.66 10.30 7.17
N TYR A 46 2.92 9.20 6.95
CA TYR A 46 2.13 8.59 8.02
C TYR A 46 3.00 8.08 9.16
N HIS A 47 4.15 7.51 8.85
CA HIS A 47 5.07 6.98 9.86
C HIS A 47 5.58 8.11 10.78
N ARG A 48 5.82 9.29 10.25
CA ARG A 48 6.21 10.45 11.06
C ARG A 48 5.14 10.84 12.08
N PHE A 49 3.87 10.57 11.77
CA PHE A 49 2.76 10.85 12.66
C PHE A 49 2.43 9.66 13.60
N GLY A 50 3.27 8.63 13.60
CA GLY A 50 3.13 7.50 14.51
C GLY A 50 2.35 6.30 13.97
N TYR A 51 2.01 6.30 12.69
CA TYR A 51 1.31 5.17 12.07
C TYR A 51 2.33 4.18 11.51
N SER A 52 2.18 2.91 11.85
CA SER A 52 3.15 1.87 11.45
C SER A 52 2.51 0.63 10.83
N ASN A 53 1.19 0.58 10.71
CA ASN A 53 0.48 -0.57 10.14
C ASN A 53 -0.17 -0.16 8.83
N PHE A 54 0.33 -0.72 7.72
CA PHE A 54 -0.11 -0.37 6.37
C PHE A 54 -0.74 -1.56 5.67
N ILE A 55 -1.84 -1.32 4.95
CA ILE A 55 -2.48 -2.28 4.06
C ILE A 55 -2.48 -1.65 2.67
N ILE A 56 -1.78 -2.29 1.73
CA ILE A 56 -1.69 -1.80 0.36
C ILE A 56 -2.60 -2.65 -0.52
N CYS A 57 -3.60 -2.00 -1.12
CA CYS A 57 -4.54 -2.65 -2.03
C CYS A 57 -4.03 -2.50 -3.45
N THR A 58 -3.60 -3.58 -4.08
CA THR A 58 -3.03 -3.57 -5.42
C THR A 58 -4.02 -4.04 -6.48
N GLY A 59 -3.72 -3.74 -7.72
CA GLY A 59 -4.48 -4.18 -8.88
C GLY A 59 -3.57 -4.16 -10.09
N TYR A 60 -3.70 -3.16 -10.96
CA TYR A 60 -2.85 -3.00 -12.14
C TYR A 60 -1.37 -3.04 -11.75
N LYS A 61 -0.64 -3.99 -12.31
CA LYS A 61 0.80 -4.20 -12.05
C LYS A 61 1.14 -4.29 -10.57
N GLY A 62 0.27 -4.92 -9.79
CA GLY A 62 0.46 -5.10 -8.35
C GLY A 62 1.73 -5.87 -8.01
N GLU A 63 2.18 -6.75 -8.91
CA GLU A 63 3.43 -7.50 -8.71
C GLU A 63 4.66 -6.59 -8.61
N VAL A 64 4.63 -5.42 -9.26
CA VAL A 64 5.74 -4.45 -9.17
C VAL A 64 5.84 -3.91 -7.75
N ILE A 65 4.69 -3.56 -7.15
CA ILE A 65 4.64 -3.08 -5.77
C ILE A 65 5.07 -4.18 -4.81
N ARG A 66 4.51 -5.37 -4.98
CA ARG A 66 4.78 -6.53 -4.14
C ARG A 66 6.26 -6.88 -4.15
N ASN A 67 6.85 -6.97 -5.36
CA ASN A 67 8.25 -7.32 -5.52
C ASN A 67 9.19 -6.27 -4.92
N HIS A 68 8.83 -4.99 -5.02
CA HIS A 68 9.61 -3.91 -4.45
C HIS A 68 9.74 -4.08 -2.93
N PHE A 69 8.61 -4.28 -2.23
CA PHE A 69 8.64 -4.43 -0.78
C PHE A 69 9.23 -5.76 -0.33
N LYS A 70 9.03 -6.84 -1.10
CA LYS A 70 9.67 -8.13 -0.81
C LYS A 70 11.18 -8.04 -0.92
N LYS A 71 11.69 -7.30 -1.89
CA LYS A 71 13.12 -7.09 -2.06
C LYS A 71 13.69 -6.23 -0.93
N LYS A 72 12.99 -5.14 -0.59
CA LYS A 72 13.42 -4.21 0.45
C LYS A 72 13.45 -4.86 1.83
N PHE A 73 12.46 -5.70 2.14
CA PHE A 73 12.30 -6.34 3.44
C PHE A 73 12.48 -7.85 3.37
N ARG A 74 13.42 -8.31 2.58
CA ARG A 74 13.61 -9.73 2.25
C ARG A 74 13.67 -10.66 3.46
N LYS A 75 14.25 -10.21 4.57
CA LYS A 75 14.38 -11.02 5.79
C LYS A 75 13.17 -10.96 6.70
N ASN A 76 12.15 -10.17 6.35
CA ASN A 76 11.02 -9.88 7.22
C ASN A 76 9.67 -10.31 6.64
N ILE A 77 9.68 -11.16 5.60
CA ILE A 77 8.47 -11.64 4.96
C ILE A 77 7.89 -12.79 5.77
N LEU A 78 6.69 -12.61 6.32
CA LEU A 78 6.01 -13.63 7.12
C LEU A 78 5.02 -14.45 6.30
N ILE A 79 4.34 -13.81 5.32
CA ILE A 79 3.41 -14.48 4.41
C ILE A 79 3.77 -14.03 3.00
N ASN A 80 3.89 -14.97 2.07
CA ASN A 80 4.28 -14.67 0.70
C ASN A 80 3.36 -15.37 -0.29
N LYS A 81 2.14 -14.83 -0.44
CA LYS A 81 1.15 -15.29 -1.39
C LYS A 81 0.75 -14.14 -2.30
N LYS A 82 0.36 -14.43 -3.54
CA LYS A 82 0.00 -13.40 -4.53
C LYS A 82 -1.01 -12.41 -4.00
N ASN A 83 -2.05 -12.89 -3.32
CA ASN A 83 -3.13 -12.03 -2.82
C ASN A 83 -2.99 -11.70 -1.35
N ASN A 84 -1.90 -12.07 -0.70
CA ASN A 84 -1.66 -11.76 0.71
C ASN A 84 -0.17 -11.89 1.00
N THR A 85 0.53 -10.78 0.91
CA THR A 85 1.94 -10.68 1.31
C THR A 85 1.99 -9.88 2.61
N PHE A 86 2.60 -10.45 3.65
CA PHE A 86 2.70 -9.78 4.94
C PHE A 86 4.15 -9.67 5.37
N ILE A 87 4.56 -8.45 5.64
CA ILE A 87 5.93 -8.09 6.04
C ILE A 87 5.84 -7.42 7.41
N LYS A 88 6.72 -7.83 8.33
CA LYS A 88 6.80 -7.20 9.63
C LYS A 88 8.26 -6.94 9.98
N ASN A 89 8.60 -5.68 10.20
CA ASN A 89 9.94 -5.23 10.57
C ASN A 89 9.83 -4.31 11.78
N GLY A 90 10.07 -4.85 12.98
CA GLY A 90 9.86 -4.11 14.20
C GLY A 90 8.40 -3.70 14.34
N ASP A 91 8.15 -2.42 14.55
CA ASP A 91 6.80 -1.88 14.64
C ASP A 91 6.11 -1.74 13.29
N LEU A 92 6.88 -1.70 12.21
CA LEU A 92 6.35 -1.55 10.87
C LEU A 92 5.70 -2.85 10.39
N SER A 93 4.46 -2.79 9.95
CA SER A 93 3.81 -3.90 9.28
C SER A 93 3.24 -3.44 7.95
N ILE A 94 3.44 -4.26 6.93
CA ILE A 94 2.96 -3.98 5.57
C ILE A 94 2.25 -5.23 5.07
N ARG A 95 0.96 -5.09 4.77
CA ARG A 95 0.19 -6.16 4.14
C ARG A 95 -0.19 -5.71 2.74
N ILE A 96 0.13 -6.53 1.76
CA ILE A 96 -0.15 -6.23 0.36
C ILE A 96 -1.18 -7.23 -0.14
N VAL A 97 -2.35 -6.71 -0.55
CA VAL A 97 -3.49 -7.54 -0.95
C VAL A 97 -3.86 -7.19 -2.39
N ASP A 98 -3.91 -8.20 -3.24
CA ASP A 98 -4.39 -8.04 -4.60
C ASP A 98 -5.92 -7.94 -4.57
N THR A 99 -6.44 -6.74 -4.88
CA THR A 99 -7.87 -6.47 -4.85
C THR A 99 -8.50 -6.48 -6.24
N GLY A 100 -7.72 -6.88 -7.28
CA GLY A 100 -8.21 -6.99 -8.64
C GLY A 100 -8.00 -5.74 -9.47
N LYS A 101 -7.73 -5.94 -10.77
CA LYS A 101 -7.39 -4.83 -11.68
C LYS A 101 -8.56 -3.90 -11.95
N LYS A 102 -9.78 -4.43 -11.96
CA LYS A 102 -10.98 -3.67 -12.33
C LYS A 102 -11.84 -3.25 -11.14
N SER A 103 -11.38 -3.49 -9.92
CA SER A 103 -12.15 -3.12 -8.73
C SER A 103 -12.13 -1.61 -8.51
N LEU A 104 -13.30 -1.05 -8.20
CA LEU A 104 -13.42 0.33 -7.77
C LEU A 104 -13.07 0.44 -6.28
N THR A 105 -12.97 1.68 -5.78
CA THR A 105 -12.56 1.95 -4.39
C THR A 105 -13.36 1.15 -3.37
N GLY A 106 -14.69 1.15 -3.47
CA GLY A 106 -15.55 0.39 -2.55
C GLY A 106 -15.30 -1.11 -2.60
N GLY A 107 -15.05 -1.66 -3.80
CA GLY A 107 -14.73 -3.06 -3.98
C GLY A 107 -13.41 -3.45 -3.37
N ARG A 108 -12.41 -2.57 -3.44
CA ARG A 108 -11.10 -2.81 -2.84
C ARG A 108 -11.19 -2.83 -1.32
N ILE A 109 -11.92 -1.91 -0.72
CA ILE A 109 -12.14 -1.87 0.72
C ILE A 109 -12.88 -3.12 1.18
N LYS A 110 -13.90 -3.56 0.45
CA LYS A 110 -14.64 -4.77 0.77
C LYS A 110 -13.72 -6.00 0.84
N ARG A 111 -12.76 -6.10 -0.07
CA ARG A 111 -11.83 -7.25 -0.14
C ARG A 111 -10.83 -7.31 0.98
N ILE A 112 -10.57 -6.18 1.64
CA ILE A 112 -9.68 -6.15 2.80
C ILE A 112 -10.44 -6.09 4.12
N ARG A 113 -11.76 -6.24 4.08
CA ARG A 113 -12.62 -6.11 5.24
C ARG A 113 -12.14 -6.92 6.45
N LYS A 114 -11.71 -8.15 6.24
CA LYS A 114 -11.24 -9.02 7.33
C LYS A 114 -10.03 -8.48 8.08
N TYR A 115 -9.29 -7.55 7.48
CA TYR A 115 -8.11 -6.97 8.10
C TYR A 115 -8.42 -5.70 8.90
N VAL A 116 -9.60 -5.11 8.72
CA VAL A 116 -9.98 -3.84 9.37
C VAL A 116 -11.32 -3.90 10.10
N GLU A 117 -12.08 -5.00 9.99
CA GLU A 117 -13.45 -5.07 10.52
C GLU A 117 -13.54 -4.92 12.03
N GLU A 118 -12.49 -5.26 12.78
CA GLU A 118 -12.46 -5.11 14.22
C GLU A 118 -11.94 -3.74 14.64
N ASP A 119 -11.43 -2.96 13.68
CA ASP A 119 -10.92 -1.62 13.98
C ASP A 119 -12.08 -0.64 14.07
N LYS A 120 -12.02 0.23 15.07
CA LYS A 120 -13.03 1.26 15.25
C LYS A 120 -13.02 2.23 14.07
N TYR A 121 -11.84 2.52 13.52
CA TYR A 121 -11.63 3.31 12.31
C TYR A 121 -10.23 3.04 11.77
N PHE A 122 -10.04 3.39 10.51
CA PHE A 122 -8.75 3.31 9.84
C PHE A 122 -8.60 4.50 8.90
N HIS A 123 -7.37 4.83 8.55
CA HIS A 123 -7.10 5.86 7.56
C HIS A 123 -7.08 5.26 6.16
N MET A 124 -7.53 6.04 5.19
CA MET A 124 -7.51 5.62 3.79
C MET A 124 -6.90 6.72 2.95
N THR A 125 -6.00 6.37 2.05
CA THR A 125 -5.38 7.32 1.13
C THR A 125 -5.11 6.64 -0.20
N TYR A 126 -4.86 7.44 -1.23
CA TYR A 126 -4.47 6.93 -2.53
C TYR A 126 -2.94 6.84 -2.61
N GLY A 127 -2.43 5.79 -3.27
CA GLY A 127 -1.00 5.52 -3.37
C GLY A 127 -0.25 6.43 -4.33
N ASP A 128 -0.92 7.39 -4.93
CA ASP A 128 -0.34 8.30 -5.91
C ASP A 128 -0.46 9.77 -5.49
N GLY A 129 -1.00 10.04 -4.30
CA GLY A 129 -1.20 11.40 -3.81
C GLY A 129 -0.20 11.77 -2.72
N LEU A 130 0.62 12.78 -2.97
CA LEU A 130 1.50 13.36 -1.96
C LEU A 130 0.85 14.63 -1.43
N SER A 131 0.73 14.72 -0.11
CA SER A 131 0.24 15.93 0.52
C SER A 131 0.93 16.13 1.88
N ASN A 132 1.11 17.38 2.26
CA ASN A 132 1.57 17.74 3.59
C ASN A 132 0.34 17.86 4.49
N ILE A 133 0.07 16.81 5.17
CA ILE A 133 -1.05 16.80 6.12
C ILE A 133 -0.56 17.20 7.50
#